data_4ac4b9379ecd9c62457eda68486d2ff4
#
_entry.id   4ac4b9379ecd9c62457eda68486d2ff4
#
_cell.length_a   1.000
_cell.length_b   1.000
_cell.length_c   1.000
_cell.angle_alpha   90.00
_cell.angle_beta   90.00
_cell.angle_gamma   90.00
#
_symmetry.space_group_name_H-M   'P 1'
#
loop_
_entity.id
_entity.type
_entity.pdbx_description
1 polymer ?
#
loop_
_entity_poly.entity_id
_entity_poly.type
_entity_poly.pdbx_seq_one_letter_code
_entity_poly.pdbx_strand_id
1 'polypeptide(L)'
;MRIGLIVTGGVDRSGRERVTPALLWLIERLARRHDVHVFALHYHREPCAYPLLGATVHDVGRVEGPAGLRRWRLGRRLDRAIARAGAFDILHAYQGMPAVVAARVASSRQVPLIATLDSGELVGIADIGYGLQRRWIDRRSLALAIDRAARVTVSTEFMARLPPLGGRHVDVVPMGVDETLFPPAWRSDGPPWRLLRVASINPVKDYPTLVHAMRRVVDRLPEVHLDIVGEDTMNGTIQSLARTLDLVSHVSFHGFQPTDRLAPFYARAHLHVVSSRHEAAAVAVLEAASAGLPTVGTRVGYIADWEPERASAVPAGDPDALADAIVAVLKDPVRRAGLAASARSWTLDHDADWTARRFEELYETER
;
A
#
# COMPACT_ATOMS: atom_id res chain seq x y z
N MET A 1 -5.25 -13.03 22.84
CA MET A 1 -6.17 -11.87 22.80
C MET A 1 -7.26 -12.10 21.77
N ARG A 2 -8.36 -11.39 21.89
CA ARG A 2 -9.39 -11.32 20.87
C ARG A 2 -9.32 -9.97 20.15
N ILE A 3 -8.95 -10.00 18.87
CA ILE A 3 -8.60 -8.83 18.07
C ILE A 3 -9.66 -8.59 17.00
N GLY A 4 -10.19 -7.37 16.91
CA GLY A 4 -11.10 -6.95 15.87
C GLY A 4 -10.41 -6.02 14.87
N LEU A 5 -10.08 -6.51 13.68
CA LEU A 5 -9.54 -5.69 12.58
C LEU A 5 -10.69 -5.08 11.78
N ILE A 6 -10.71 -3.76 11.59
CA ILE A 6 -11.73 -3.06 10.80
C ILE A 6 -11.07 -2.55 9.53
N VAL A 7 -11.55 -3.00 8.37
CA VAL A 7 -10.95 -2.74 7.06
C VAL A 7 -11.99 -2.22 6.06
N THR A 8 -11.57 -1.50 5.04
CA THR A 8 -12.48 -1.11 3.94
C THR A 8 -12.86 -2.33 3.09
N GLY A 9 -11.89 -3.19 2.80
CA GLY A 9 -11.96 -4.40 1.99
C GLY A 9 -10.57 -5.01 1.88
N GLY A 10 -10.25 -5.64 0.76
CA GLY A 10 -8.93 -6.27 0.56
C GLY A 10 -8.77 -7.61 1.27
N VAL A 11 -9.88 -8.26 1.59
CA VAL A 11 -9.93 -9.53 2.35
C VAL A 11 -10.90 -10.53 1.68
N ASP A 12 -10.86 -10.62 0.35
CA ASP A 12 -11.71 -11.56 -0.38
C ASP A 12 -11.48 -13.00 0.07
N ARG A 13 -12.58 -13.78 0.06
CA ARG A 13 -12.57 -15.21 0.47
C ARG A 13 -11.62 -16.08 -0.34
N SER A 14 -11.24 -15.67 -1.56
CA SER A 14 -10.25 -16.38 -2.37
C SER A 14 -8.83 -16.26 -1.83
N GLY A 15 -8.53 -15.22 -1.01
CA GLY A 15 -7.18 -14.87 -0.58
C GLY A 15 -6.23 -14.46 -1.72
N ARG A 16 -6.73 -14.27 -2.94
CA ARG A 16 -5.91 -14.05 -4.15
C ARG A 16 -6.34 -12.83 -4.97
N GLU A 17 -7.64 -12.68 -5.20
CA GLU A 17 -8.21 -11.59 -6.00
C GLU A 17 -8.78 -10.51 -5.09
N ARG A 18 -8.67 -9.25 -5.51
CA ARG A 18 -9.20 -8.10 -4.75
C ARG A 18 -8.75 -8.10 -3.29
N VAL A 19 -7.50 -8.43 -3.04
CA VAL A 19 -6.89 -8.47 -1.71
C VAL A 19 -5.81 -7.40 -1.56
N THR A 20 -5.52 -7.06 -0.31
CA THR A 20 -4.36 -6.25 0.06
C THR A 20 -3.31 -7.20 0.66
N PRO A 21 -2.24 -7.57 -0.07
CA PRO A 21 -1.31 -8.62 0.38
C PRO A 21 -0.76 -8.38 1.78
N ALA A 22 -0.25 -7.20 2.09
CA ALA A 22 0.30 -6.88 3.40
C ALA A 22 -0.73 -7.06 4.55
N LEU A 23 -2.01 -6.75 4.29
CA LEU A 23 -3.08 -7.00 5.26
C LEU A 23 -3.33 -8.49 5.46
N LEU A 24 -3.27 -9.30 4.39
CA LEU A 24 -3.42 -10.76 4.51
C LEU A 24 -2.25 -11.37 5.29
N TRP A 25 -1.03 -10.93 5.05
CA TRP A 25 0.14 -11.40 5.81
C TRP A 25 0.03 -11.05 7.30
N LEU A 26 -0.46 -9.87 7.63
CA LEU A 26 -0.73 -9.48 9.02
C LEU A 26 -1.81 -10.35 9.66
N ILE A 27 -2.96 -10.54 8.98
CA ILE A 27 -4.07 -11.37 9.46
C ILE A 27 -3.60 -12.80 9.73
N GLU A 28 -2.89 -13.42 8.79
CA GLU A 28 -2.38 -14.78 8.92
C GLU A 28 -1.49 -14.94 10.16
N ARG A 29 -0.56 -14.01 10.37
CA ARG A 29 0.40 -14.07 11.48
C ARG A 29 -0.26 -13.85 12.83
N LEU A 30 -1.17 -12.89 12.93
CA LEU A 30 -1.94 -12.65 14.15
C LEU A 30 -2.85 -13.85 14.47
N ALA A 31 -3.49 -14.45 13.47
CA ALA A 31 -4.40 -15.59 13.67
C ALA A 31 -3.71 -16.87 14.14
N ARG A 32 -2.36 -16.96 14.03
CA ARG A 32 -1.61 -18.09 14.58
C ARG A 32 -1.60 -18.11 16.12
N ARG A 33 -1.80 -16.94 16.75
CA ARG A 33 -1.65 -16.76 18.22
C ARG A 33 -2.85 -16.14 18.90
N HIS A 34 -3.78 -15.56 18.12
CA HIS A 34 -4.92 -14.78 18.62
C HIS A 34 -6.23 -15.19 17.95
N ASP A 35 -7.35 -14.92 18.62
CA ASP A 35 -8.69 -15.01 18.02
C ASP A 35 -8.95 -13.74 17.22
N VAL A 36 -8.79 -13.81 15.88
CA VAL A 36 -8.84 -12.67 14.98
C VAL A 36 -10.16 -12.63 14.23
N HIS A 37 -10.88 -11.52 14.37
CA HIS A 37 -12.08 -11.20 13.62
C HIS A 37 -11.83 -9.99 12.71
N VAL A 38 -12.15 -10.09 11.44
CA VAL A 38 -11.99 -9.01 10.46
C VAL A 38 -13.35 -8.47 10.07
N PHE A 39 -13.60 -7.18 10.27
CA PHE A 39 -14.83 -6.50 9.90
C PHE A 39 -14.62 -5.68 8.63
N ALA A 40 -15.09 -6.20 7.48
CA ALA A 40 -15.02 -5.53 6.18
C ALA A 40 -16.23 -4.61 5.98
N LEU A 41 -16.02 -3.34 5.60
CA LEU A 41 -17.07 -2.32 5.60
C LEU A 41 -17.86 -2.21 4.29
N HIS A 42 -17.33 -2.66 3.15
CA HIS A 42 -17.93 -2.34 1.84
C HIS A 42 -17.75 -3.41 0.76
N TYR A 43 -17.37 -4.62 1.12
CA TYR A 43 -16.90 -5.57 0.13
C TYR A 43 -18.03 -6.26 -0.64
N HIS A 44 -19.01 -6.84 0.09
CA HIS A 44 -20.17 -7.50 -0.50
C HIS A 44 -21.42 -6.62 -0.47
N ARG A 45 -22.41 -6.94 -1.32
CA ARG A 45 -23.71 -6.23 -1.27
C ARG A 45 -24.45 -6.51 0.04
N GLU A 46 -24.47 -7.77 0.46
CA GLU A 46 -25.15 -8.23 1.68
C GLU A 46 -24.14 -8.65 2.75
N PRO A 47 -24.51 -8.54 4.04
CA PRO A 47 -23.68 -9.03 5.11
C PRO A 47 -23.43 -10.53 4.99
N CYS A 48 -22.20 -10.96 5.18
CA CYS A 48 -21.82 -12.37 5.20
C CYS A 48 -20.62 -12.61 6.13
N ALA A 49 -20.36 -13.87 6.45
CA ALA A 49 -19.17 -14.26 7.19
C ALA A 49 -18.50 -15.47 6.53
N TYR A 50 -17.17 -15.53 6.60
CA TYR A 50 -16.36 -16.61 6.02
C TYR A 50 -15.00 -16.70 6.71
N PRO A 51 -14.35 -17.90 6.73
CA PRO A 51 -13.00 -18.05 7.22
C PRO A 51 -11.98 -17.52 6.19
N LEU A 52 -10.89 -16.92 6.68
CA LEU A 52 -9.75 -16.47 5.85
C LEU A 52 -8.48 -16.51 6.69
N LEU A 53 -7.49 -17.33 6.29
CA LEU A 53 -6.14 -17.40 6.91
C LEU A 53 -6.16 -17.55 8.44
N GLY A 54 -7.06 -18.38 8.97
CA GLY A 54 -7.22 -18.61 10.41
C GLY A 54 -8.11 -17.59 11.13
N ALA A 55 -8.48 -16.48 10.48
CA ALA A 55 -9.40 -15.48 11.02
C ALA A 55 -10.84 -15.69 10.54
N THR A 56 -11.81 -15.08 11.22
CA THR A 56 -13.20 -14.98 10.77
C THR A 56 -13.47 -13.59 10.18
N VAL A 57 -13.81 -13.52 8.90
CA VAL A 57 -14.21 -12.27 8.25
C VAL A 57 -15.72 -12.07 8.37
N HIS A 58 -16.12 -10.88 8.83
CA HIS A 58 -17.51 -10.40 8.91
C HIS A 58 -17.67 -9.22 7.96
N ASP A 59 -18.25 -9.43 6.79
CA ASP A 59 -18.62 -8.32 5.92
C ASP A 59 -19.93 -7.70 6.39
N VAL A 60 -19.93 -6.39 6.66
CA VAL A 60 -21.11 -5.69 7.17
C VAL A 60 -22.10 -5.31 6.06
N GLY A 61 -21.75 -5.59 4.81
CA GLY A 61 -22.55 -5.31 3.63
C GLY A 61 -22.49 -3.85 3.18
N ARG A 62 -22.68 -3.63 1.88
CA ARG A 62 -22.64 -2.30 1.28
C ARG A 62 -23.78 -1.42 1.76
N VAL A 63 -23.48 -0.17 2.11
CA VAL A 63 -24.46 0.84 2.51
C VAL A 63 -24.46 1.95 1.47
N GLU A 64 -25.64 2.25 0.93
CA GLU A 64 -25.85 3.33 -0.02
C GLU A 64 -26.45 4.57 0.66
N GLY A 65 -26.33 5.73 -0.01
CA GLY A 65 -26.92 6.99 0.43
C GLY A 65 -25.90 8.12 0.62
N PRO A 66 -26.38 9.31 1.04
CA PRO A 66 -25.52 10.47 1.32
C PRO A 66 -24.42 10.16 2.34
N ALA A 67 -23.26 10.76 2.19
CA ALA A 67 -22.04 10.42 2.93
C ALA A 67 -22.21 10.36 4.46
N GLY A 68 -22.86 11.34 5.07
CA GLY A 68 -23.10 11.38 6.52
C GLY A 68 -23.99 10.23 7.01
N LEU A 69 -25.12 10.00 6.32
CA LEU A 69 -26.05 8.92 6.65
C LEU A 69 -25.42 7.54 6.40
N ARG A 70 -24.64 7.42 5.34
CA ARG A 70 -23.88 6.20 5.04
C ARG A 70 -22.89 5.85 6.15
N ARG A 71 -22.11 6.82 6.65
CA ARG A 71 -21.18 6.60 7.78
C ARG A 71 -21.89 6.18 9.05
N TRP A 72 -23.01 6.84 9.35
CA TRP A 72 -23.82 6.47 10.52
C TRP A 72 -24.39 5.05 10.42
N ARG A 73 -24.95 4.69 9.24
CA ARG A 73 -25.47 3.33 9.00
C ARG A 73 -24.35 2.27 9.08
N LEU A 74 -23.17 2.57 8.50
CA LEU A 74 -22.01 1.69 8.61
C LEU A 74 -21.59 1.50 10.07
N GLY A 75 -21.50 2.57 10.85
CA GLY A 75 -21.20 2.48 12.27
C GLY A 75 -22.17 1.59 13.03
N ARG A 76 -23.47 1.71 12.75
CA ARG A 76 -24.49 0.84 13.36
C ARG A 76 -24.40 -0.63 12.92
N ARG A 77 -24.03 -0.88 11.66
CA ARG A 77 -23.83 -2.25 11.17
C ARG A 77 -22.57 -2.86 11.78
N LEU A 78 -21.47 -2.11 11.82
CA LEU A 78 -20.23 -2.52 12.48
C LEU A 78 -20.49 -2.82 13.96
N ASP A 79 -21.17 -1.93 14.69
CA ASP A 79 -21.49 -2.11 16.09
C ASP A 79 -22.28 -3.40 16.36
N ARG A 80 -23.29 -3.68 15.51
CA ARG A 80 -24.07 -4.93 15.60
C ARG A 80 -23.21 -6.17 15.25
N ALA A 81 -22.32 -6.07 14.27
CA ALA A 81 -21.45 -7.17 13.90
C ALA A 81 -20.47 -7.50 15.03
N ILE A 82 -19.86 -6.47 15.63
CA ILE A 82 -18.99 -6.62 16.81
C ILE A 82 -19.77 -7.23 17.98
N ALA A 83 -21.00 -6.74 18.27
CA ALA A 83 -21.83 -7.28 19.34
C ALA A 83 -22.15 -8.76 19.17
N ARG A 84 -22.42 -9.21 17.95
CA ARG A 84 -22.70 -10.62 17.64
C ARG A 84 -21.44 -11.49 17.74
N ALA A 85 -20.30 -10.94 17.40
CA ALA A 85 -19.03 -11.64 17.49
C ALA A 85 -18.54 -11.78 18.96
N GLY A 86 -18.96 -10.89 19.87
CA GLY A 86 -18.65 -10.93 21.31
C GLY A 86 -17.79 -9.76 21.78
N ALA A 87 -17.14 -9.92 22.93
CA ALA A 87 -16.22 -8.92 23.47
C ALA A 87 -14.84 -8.99 22.79
N PHE A 88 -14.17 -7.85 22.64
CA PHE A 88 -12.83 -7.73 22.07
C PHE A 88 -11.90 -7.07 23.08
N ASP A 89 -10.66 -7.51 23.11
CA ASP A 89 -9.58 -6.88 23.90
C ASP A 89 -9.15 -5.58 23.23
N ILE A 90 -9.10 -5.56 21.89
CA ILE A 90 -8.65 -4.42 21.08
C ILE A 90 -9.39 -4.36 19.74
N LEU A 91 -9.61 -3.14 19.24
CA LEU A 91 -10.01 -2.88 17.87
C LEU A 91 -8.88 -2.19 17.12
N HIS A 92 -8.59 -2.64 15.90
CA HIS A 92 -7.58 -2.04 15.05
C HIS A 92 -8.20 -1.68 13.69
N ALA A 93 -8.31 -0.39 13.41
CA ALA A 93 -8.82 0.12 12.15
C ALA A 93 -7.67 0.38 11.17
N TYR A 94 -7.70 -0.30 10.05
CA TYR A 94 -6.73 -0.14 8.97
C TYR A 94 -7.30 0.78 7.89
N GLN A 95 -6.63 1.91 7.65
CA GLN A 95 -7.02 3.07 6.83
C GLN A 95 -8.01 4.03 7.51
N GLY A 96 -8.07 5.27 6.99
CA GLY A 96 -8.79 6.37 7.62
C GLY A 96 -10.31 6.22 7.64
N MET A 97 -10.93 5.64 6.62
CA MET A 97 -12.39 5.45 6.63
C MET A 97 -12.83 4.40 7.68
N PRO A 98 -12.19 3.24 7.81
CA PRO A 98 -12.37 2.34 8.94
C PRO A 98 -12.15 3.02 10.29
N ALA A 99 -11.08 3.82 10.44
CA ALA A 99 -10.83 4.57 11.68
C ALA A 99 -11.98 5.52 12.04
N VAL A 100 -12.49 6.29 11.06
CA VAL A 100 -13.63 7.21 11.26
C VAL A 100 -14.91 6.46 11.69
N VAL A 101 -15.17 5.29 11.13
CA VAL A 101 -16.35 4.48 11.48
C VAL A 101 -16.16 3.80 12.84
N ALA A 102 -14.96 3.24 13.09
CA ALA A 102 -14.65 2.48 14.29
C ALA A 102 -14.54 3.33 15.56
N ALA A 103 -14.03 4.57 15.46
CA ALA A 103 -13.76 5.42 16.63
C ALA A 103 -14.96 5.61 17.55
N ARG A 104 -16.16 5.76 16.97
CA ARG A 104 -17.39 5.90 17.75
C ARG A 104 -17.81 4.58 18.40
N VAL A 105 -17.67 3.48 17.70
CA VAL A 105 -18.01 2.13 18.18
C VAL A 105 -17.06 1.72 19.31
N ALA A 106 -15.77 1.92 19.13
CA ALA A 106 -14.75 1.64 20.13
C ALA A 106 -15.01 2.42 21.43
N SER A 107 -15.24 3.75 21.32
CA SER A 107 -15.56 4.59 22.49
C SER A 107 -16.84 4.14 23.21
N SER A 108 -17.91 3.80 22.49
CA SER A 108 -19.17 3.37 23.11
C SER A 108 -19.07 2.01 23.81
N ARG A 109 -18.12 1.19 23.41
CA ARG A 109 -17.86 -0.15 23.98
C ARG A 109 -16.71 -0.15 24.98
N GLN A 110 -16.05 0.98 25.17
CA GLN A 110 -14.86 1.11 26.03
C GLN A 110 -13.75 0.11 25.65
N VAL A 111 -13.58 -0.13 24.34
CA VAL A 111 -12.50 -0.97 23.79
C VAL A 111 -11.45 -0.03 23.18
N PRO A 112 -10.16 -0.21 23.50
CA PRO A 112 -9.10 0.60 22.91
C PRO A 112 -9.06 0.43 21.38
N LEU A 113 -8.78 1.53 20.67
CA LEU A 113 -8.70 1.58 19.21
C LEU A 113 -7.29 1.94 18.76
N ILE A 114 -6.70 1.12 17.92
CA ILE A 114 -5.53 1.50 17.12
C ILE A 114 -6.01 1.93 15.74
N ALA A 115 -5.48 3.05 15.24
CA ALA A 115 -5.79 3.57 13.91
C ALA A 115 -4.53 3.61 13.04
N THR A 116 -4.41 2.69 12.09
CA THR A 116 -3.35 2.71 11.07
C THR A 116 -3.80 3.55 9.88
N LEU A 117 -3.02 4.59 9.56
CA LEU A 117 -3.27 5.49 8.43
C LEU A 117 -2.26 5.18 7.31
N ASP A 118 -2.67 4.35 6.37
CA ASP A 118 -1.77 3.75 5.37
C ASP A 118 -2.29 3.89 3.93
N SER A 119 -2.90 5.04 3.62
CA SER A 119 -3.40 5.37 2.28
C SER A 119 -3.39 6.89 2.04
N GLY A 120 -4.43 7.43 1.39
CA GLY A 120 -4.56 8.86 1.08
C GLY A 120 -5.23 9.71 2.17
N GLU A 121 -5.29 9.25 3.41
CA GLU A 121 -6.02 9.92 4.49
C GLU A 121 -5.42 11.29 4.83
N LEU A 122 -4.10 11.39 4.77
CA LEU A 122 -3.34 12.55 5.22
C LEU A 122 -3.05 13.56 4.10
N VAL A 123 -3.51 13.29 2.87
CA VAL A 123 -3.29 14.15 1.71
C VAL A 123 -4.59 14.56 1.03
N GLY A 124 -4.50 15.62 0.20
CA GLY A 124 -5.59 16.08 -0.65
C GLY A 124 -5.07 16.55 -2.00
N ILE A 125 -5.16 15.70 -3.02
CA ILE A 125 -4.73 15.99 -4.39
C ILE A 125 -5.99 16.29 -5.23
N ALA A 126 -6.28 17.58 -5.41
CA ALA A 126 -7.59 18.03 -5.88
C ALA A 126 -7.87 17.67 -7.34
N ASP A 127 -6.89 17.83 -8.24
CA ASP A 127 -7.00 17.60 -9.68
C ASP A 127 -7.33 16.16 -10.07
N ILE A 128 -6.87 15.18 -9.25
CA ILE A 128 -7.17 13.76 -9.45
C ILE A 128 -8.24 13.23 -8.48
N GLY A 129 -8.81 14.09 -7.68
CA GLY A 129 -9.86 13.67 -6.76
C GLY A 129 -9.41 12.76 -5.61
N TYR A 130 -8.12 12.71 -5.27
CA TYR A 130 -7.54 11.76 -4.32
C TYR A 130 -7.34 12.35 -2.92
N GLY A 131 -7.58 11.53 -1.89
CA GLY A 131 -7.29 11.84 -0.48
C GLY A 131 -8.44 12.45 0.32
N LEU A 132 -8.44 12.21 1.65
CA LEU A 132 -9.48 12.70 2.56
C LEU A 132 -9.32 14.18 2.94
N GLN A 133 -8.14 14.77 2.77
CA GLN A 133 -7.89 16.17 3.12
C GLN A 133 -8.55 17.17 2.15
N ARG A 134 -9.20 16.72 1.08
CA ARG A 134 -9.90 17.57 0.10
C ARG A 134 -11.19 18.18 0.63
N ARG A 135 -11.89 17.51 1.55
CA ARG A 135 -13.20 17.95 2.07
C ARG A 135 -13.10 18.23 3.55
N TRP A 136 -13.55 19.40 3.98
CA TRP A 136 -13.47 19.80 5.38
C TRP A 136 -14.15 18.82 6.36
N ILE A 137 -15.28 18.22 5.94
CA ILE A 137 -16.02 17.25 6.76
C ILE A 137 -15.22 15.95 6.95
N ASP A 138 -14.46 15.52 5.93
CA ASP A 138 -13.61 14.33 6.00
C ASP A 138 -12.40 14.60 6.91
N ARG A 139 -11.80 15.80 6.79
CA ARG A 139 -10.72 16.25 7.68
C ARG A 139 -11.14 16.24 9.15
N ARG A 140 -12.30 16.86 9.46
CA ARG A 140 -12.80 16.88 10.84
C ARG A 140 -13.15 15.48 11.35
N SER A 141 -13.73 14.65 10.51
CA SER A 141 -14.08 13.27 10.89
C SER A 141 -12.82 12.45 11.19
N LEU A 142 -11.78 12.60 10.37
CA LEU A 142 -10.50 11.92 10.60
C LEU A 142 -9.79 12.46 11.85
N ALA A 143 -9.75 13.78 12.04
CA ALA A 143 -9.17 14.39 13.25
C ALA A 143 -9.84 13.84 14.53
N LEU A 144 -11.17 13.77 14.56
CA LEU A 144 -11.91 13.18 15.68
C LEU A 144 -11.62 11.68 15.87
N ALA A 145 -11.37 10.93 14.79
CA ALA A 145 -11.01 9.53 14.90
C ALA A 145 -9.59 9.36 15.49
N ILE A 146 -8.65 10.18 15.03
CA ILE A 146 -7.29 10.26 15.55
C ILE A 146 -7.30 10.63 17.05
N ASP A 147 -8.11 11.63 17.44
CA ASP A 147 -8.23 12.08 18.85
C ASP A 147 -8.80 10.99 19.78
N ARG A 148 -9.60 10.07 19.25
CA ARG A 148 -10.21 8.99 20.02
C ARG A 148 -9.44 7.67 19.99
N ALA A 149 -8.47 7.56 19.08
CA ALA A 149 -7.61 6.39 19.03
C ALA A 149 -6.67 6.37 20.24
N ALA A 150 -6.49 5.21 20.85
CA ALA A 150 -5.48 4.99 21.89
C ALA A 150 -4.08 5.13 21.28
N ARG A 151 -3.91 4.60 20.05
CA ARG A 151 -2.67 4.75 19.25
C ARG A 151 -3.02 5.08 17.80
N VAL A 152 -2.14 5.85 17.19
CA VAL A 152 -2.14 6.11 15.74
C VAL A 152 -0.84 5.58 15.16
N THR A 153 -0.95 4.79 14.10
CA THR A 153 0.22 4.24 13.41
C THR A 153 0.21 4.63 11.93
N VAL A 154 1.39 4.70 11.35
CA VAL A 154 1.63 4.91 9.91
C VAL A 154 2.74 3.96 9.45
N SER A 155 2.82 3.67 8.14
CA SER A 155 3.82 2.73 7.63
C SER A 155 5.19 3.35 7.35
N THR A 156 5.29 4.68 7.27
CA THR A 156 6.53 5.38 6.86
C THR A 156 6.73 6.67 7.64
N GLU A 157 7.98 7.07 7.82
CA GLU A 157 8.35 8.38 8.36
C GLU A 157 7.82 9.53 7.48
N PHE A 158 7.76 9.30 6.16
CA PHE A 158 7.14 10.22 5.21
C PHE A 158 5.70 10.55 5.62
N MET A 159 4.90 9.53 5.97
CA MET A 159 3.53 9.70 6.42
C MET A 159 3.45 10.39 7.79
N ALA A 160 4.36 10.05 8.73
CA ALA A 160 4.39 10.63 10.06
C ALA A 160 4.62 12.16 10.04
N ARG A 161 5.34 12.67 9.04
CA ARG A 161 5.63 14.11 8.87
C ARG A 161 4.51 14.90 8.20
N LEU A 162 3.44 14.26 7.74
CA LEU A 162 2.35 14.96 7.05
C LEU A 162 1.54 15.86 8.00
N PRO A 163 1.16 17.07 7.57
CA PRO A 163 0.54 18.10 8.43
C PRO A 163 -0.68 17.66 9.25
N PRO A 164 -1.59 16.79 8.76
CA PRO A 164 -2.75 16.38 9.54
C PRO A 164 -2.45 15.69 10.87
N LEU A 165 -1.23 15.16 11.04
CA LEU A 165 -0.80 14.54 12.29
C LEU A 165 -0.26 15.59 13.32
N GLY A 166 0.15 16.76 12.84
CA GLY A 166 0.32 17.96 13.68
C GLY A 166 1.27 17.82 14.87
N GLY A 167 2.36 17.05 14.74
CA GLY A 167 3.33 16.84 15.84
C GLY A 167 2.83 15.88 16.94
N ARG A 168 1.73 15.15 16.72
CA ARG A 168 1.27 14.07 17.61
C ARG A 168 2.29 12.93 17.62
N HIS A 169 2.38 12.25 18.74
CA HIS A 169 3.10 10.99 18.80
C HIS A 169 2.39 9.95 17.90
N VAL A 170 3.12 9.42 16.95
CA VAL A 170 2.65 8.43 15.97
C VAL A 170 3.68 7.32 15.91
N ASP A 171 3.25 6.07 16.03
CA ASP A 171 4.14 4.93 15.87
C ASP A 171 4.33 4.62 14.37
N VAL A 172 5.58 4.53 13.92
CA VAL A 172 5.88 4.09 12.56
C VAL A 172 6.01 2.56 12.57
N VAL A 173 5.06 1.91 11.92
CA VAL A 173 4.99 0.45 11.83
C VAL A 173 4.90 0.05 10.35
N PRO A 174 6.03 -0.23 9.69
CA PRO A 174 6.07 -0.74 8.33
C PRO A 174 5.15 -1.95 8.13
N MET A 175 4.39 -1.95 7.03
CA MET A 175 3.65 -3.13 6.60
C MET A 175 4.58 -4.04 5.78
N GLY A 176 5.30 -4.91 6.47
CA GLY A 176 6.33 -5.77 5.90
C GLY A 176 5.81 -6.76 4.85
N VAL A 177 6.73 -7.27 4.06
CA VAL A 177 6.48 -8.27 3.01
C VAL A 177 6.75 -9.67 3.54
N ASP A 178 6.07 -10.67 2.98
CA ASP A 178 6.46 -12.07 3.12
C ASP A 178 7.62 -12.34 2.14
N GLU A 179 8.85 -12.35 2.67
CA GLU A 179 10.07 -12.44 1.87
C GLU A 179 10.18 -13.80 1.14
N THR A 180 9.51 -14.84 1.63
CA THR A 180 9.54 -16.16 0.99
C THR A 180 8.89 -16.16 -0.38
N LEU A 181 7.97 -15.22 -0.63
CA LEU A 181 7.29 -15.07 -1.91
C LEU A 181 8.14 -14.35 -2.96
N PHE A 182 9.16 -13.60 -2.53
CA PHE A 182 10.01 -12.78 -3.40
C PHE A 182 11.50 -13.04 -3.15
N PRO A 183 11.98 -14.27 -3.43
CA PRO A 183 13.37 -14.61 -3.21
C PRO A 183 14.29 -13.78 -4.11
N PRO A 184 15.53 -13.48 -3.68
CA PRO A 184 16.49 -12.80 -4.51
C PRO A 184 16.83 -13.65 -5.74
N ALA A 185 16.96 -13.00 -6.90
CA ALA A 185 17.29 -13.65 -8.14
C ALA A 185 18.57 -13.10 -8.73
N TRP A 186 19.36 -13.99 -9.33
CA TRP A 186 20.50 -13.56 -10.17
C TRP A 186 19.98 -12.92 -11.45
N ARG A 187 20.60 -11.81 -11.86
CA ARG A 187 20.30 -11.10 -13.10
C ARG A 187 21.59 -10.90 -13.88
N SER A 188 21.53 -11.14 -15.19
CA SER A 188 22.62 -10.70 -16.06
C SER A 188 22.66 -9.17 -16.07
N ASP A 189 23.84 -8.59 -16.22
CA ASP A 189 23.91 -7.17 -16.56
C ASP A 189 23.33 -6.92 -17.96
N GLY A 190 22.58 -5.81 -18.10
CA GLY A 190 22.03 -5.42 -19.40
C GLY A 190 23.07 -4.79 -20.33
N PRO A 191 22.76 -4.45 -21.56
CA PRO A 191 21.48 -4.65 -22.23
C PRO A 191 21.18 -6.11 -22.59
N PRO A 192 19.91 -6.47 -22.85
CA PRO A 192 18.71 -5.62 -22.78
C PRO A 192 18.25 -5.33 -21.36
N TRP A 193 17.90 -4.08 -21.07
CA TRP A 193 17.43 -3.65 -19.76
C TRP A 193 15.94 -3.92 -19.57
N ARG A 194 15.54 -4.44 -18.42
CA ARG A 194 14.15 -4.62 -18.04
C ARG A 194 13.78 -3.79 -16.82
N LEU A 195 12.80 -2.93 -17.00
CA LEU A 195 12.15 -2.16 -15.93
C LEU A 195 10.86 -2.84 -15.53
N LEU A 196 10.45 -2.65 -14.29
CA LEU A 196 9.19 -3.19 -13.76
C LEU A 196 8.41 -2.11 -13.01
N ARG A 197 7.10 -2.04 -13.27
CA ARG A 197 6.13 -1.31 -12.47
C ARG A 197 5.02 -2.26 -12.02
N VAL A 198 4.84 -2.44 -10.71
CA VAL A 198 3.73 -3.23 -10.15
C VAL A 198 2.80 -2.28 -9.39
N ALA A 199 1.68 -1.95 -9.99
CA ALA A 199 0.58 -1.18 -9.40
C ALA A 199 -0.62 -1.13 -10.37
N SER A 200 -1.85 -0.98 -9.85
CA SER A 200 -3.01 -0.65 -10.67
C SER A 200 -2.80 0.66 -11.45
N ILE A 201 -3.27 0.70 -12.69
CA ILE A 201 -3.20 1.90 -13.51
C ILE A 201 -4.34 2.83 -13.10
N ASN A 202 -3.99 3.86 -12.32
CA ASN A 202 -4.94 4.86 -11.82
C ASN A 202 -4.27 6.24 -11.67
N PRO A 203 -5.03 7.33 -11.49
CA PRO A 203 -4.46 8.68 -11.51
C PRO A 203 -3.40 8.97 -10.45
N VAL A 204 -3.47 8.36 -9.25
CA VAL A 204 -2.47 8.63 -8.20
C VAL A 204 -1.12 7.97 -8.49
N LYS A 205 -1.10 6.92 -9.31
CA LYS A 205 0.14 6.23 -9.72
C LYS A 205 0.88 6.94 -10.86
N ASP A 206 0.27 7.94 -11.47
CA ASP A 206 0.84 8.87 -12.46
C ASP A 206 1.62 8.18 -13.59
N TYR A 207 0.94 7.26 -14.25
CA TYR A 207 1.49 6.57 -15.41
C TYR A 207 1.83 7.50 -16.59
N PRO A 208 1.15 8.65 -16.83
CA PRO A 208 1.61 9.61 -17.83
C PRO A 208 3.05 10.04 -17.62
N THR A 209 3.45 10.43 -16.42
CA THR A 209 4.84 10.76 -16.07
C THR A 209 5.79 9.60 -16.39
N LEU A 210 5.42 8.35 -16.03
CA LEU A 210 6.24 7.16 -16.33
C LEU A 210 6.43 6.94 -17.83
N VAL A 211 5.35 7.03 -18.63
CA VAL A 211 5.40 6.77 -20.08
C VAL A 211 6.20 7.87 -20.80
N HIS A 212 6.06 9.14 -20.38
CA HIS A 212 6.90 10.22 -20.89
C HIS A 212 8.38 10.03 -20.51
N ALA A 213 8.69 9.60 -19.29
CA ALA A 213 10.05 9.24 -18.88
C ALA A 213 10.59 8.08 -19.72
N MET A 214 9.78 7.04 -19.98
CA MET A 214 10.18 5.91 -20.84
C MET A 214 10.58 6.34 -22.24
N ARG A 215 9.89 7.30 -22.86
CA ARG A 215 10.32 7.83 -24.18
C ARG A 215 11.74 8.35 -24.15
N ARG A 216 12.08 9.15 -23.11
CA ARG A 216 13.42 9.70 -22.91
C ARG A 216 14.48 8.63 -22.57
N VAL A 217 14.07 7.59 -21.84
CA VAL A 217 14.95 6.45 -21.54
C VAL A 217 15.26 5.68 -22.80
N VAL A 218 14.26 5.38 -23.65
CA VAL A 218 14.45 4.67 -24.93
C VAL A 218 15.37 5.43 -25.88
N ASP A 219 15.27 6.77 -25.94
CA ASP A 219 16.17 7.60 -26.77
C ASP A 219 17.63 7.45 -26.35
N ARG A 220 17.92 7.12 -25.10
CA ARG A 220 19.28 7.01 -24.53
C ARG A 220 19.74 5.55 -24.35
N LEU A 221 18.80 4.63 -24.24
CA LEU A 221 18.99 3.18 -24.06
C LEU A 221 17.97 2.42 -24.92
N PRO A 222 18.20 2.25 -26.24
CA PRO A 222 17.24 1.65 -27.14
C PRO A 222 16.84 0.20 -26.79
N GLU A 223 17.69 -0.53 -26.07
CA GLU A 223 17.42 -1.91 -25.64
C GLU A 223 16.79 -1.97 -24.24
N VAL A 224 15.88 -1.05 -23.94
CA VAL A 224 15.12 -1.04 -22.67
C VAL A 224 13.68 -1.45 -22.89
N HIS A 225 13.13 -2.21 -21.94
CA HIS A 225 11.73 -2.61 -21.94
C HIS A 225 11.10 -2.43 -20.55
N LEU A 226 9.87 -1.94 -20.48
CA LEU A 226 9.10 -1.77 -19.27
C LEU A 226 7.93 -2.77 -19.21
N ASP A 227 7.92 -3.59 -18.18
CA ASP A 227 6.77 -4.43 -17.82
C ASP A 227 5.87 -3.67 -16.84
N ILE A 228 4.60 -3.49 -17.18
CA ILE A 228 3.57 -2.89 -16.30
C ILE A 228 2.61 -4.01 -15.87
N VAL A 229 2.54 -4.25 -14.56
CA VAL A 229 1.67 -5.28 -13.95
C VAL A 229 0.68 -4.62 -13.02
N GLY A 230 -0.60 -4.75 -13.31
CA GLY A 230 -1.70 -4.19 -12.52
C GLY A 230 -2.97 -4.00 -13.33
N GLU A 231 -4.08 -3.90 -12.62
CA GLU A 231 -5.39 -3.66 -13.22
C GLU A 231 -5.45 -2.28 -13.85
N ASP A 232 -6.00 -2.19 -15.06
CA ASP A 232 -6.26 -0.90 -15.72
C ASP A 232 -7.62 -0.34 -15.33
N THR A 233 -7.62 0.73 -14.55
CA THR A 233 -8.84 1.49 -14.20
C THR A 233 -9.00 2.77 -15.02
N MET A 234 -8.13 3.00 -16.02
CA MET A 234 -8.14 4.18 -16.90
C MET A 234 -8.57 3.86 -18.34
N ASN A 235 -9.18 2.68 -18.56
CA ASN A 235 -9.82 2.29 -19.81
C ASN A 235 -8.90 2.43 -21.04
N GLY A 236 -7.67 1.97 -20.98
CA GLY A 236 -6.73 1.98 -22.11
C GLY A 236 -6.09 3.33 -22.42
N THR A 237 -6.28 4.33 -21.57
CA THR A 237 -5.70 5.68 -21.81
C THR A 237 -4.16 5.64 -21.84
N ILE A 238 -3.54 4.85 -20.95
CA ILE A 238 -2.08 4.76 -20.87
C ILE A 238 -1.51 3.95 -22.04
N GLN A 239 -2.19 2.90 -22.47
CA GLN A 239 -1.84 2.14 -23.68
C GLN A 239 -1.91 3.03 -24.93
N SER A 240 -2.90 3.91 -25.02
CA SER A 240 -3.03 4.88 -26.10
C SER A 240 -1.90 5.91 -26.08
N LEU A 241 -1.52 6.42 -24.90
CA LEU A 241 -0.39 7.32 -24.74
C LEU A 241 0.93 6.65 -25.18
N ALA A 242 1.14 5.38 -24.77
CA ALA A 242 2.34 4.62 -25.19
C ALA A 242 2.42 4.47 -26.72
N ARG A 243 1.29 4.24 -27.40
CA ARG A 243 1.24 4.23 -28.88
C ARG A 243 1.60 5.58 -29.49
N THR A 244 1.04 6.68 -28.97
CA THR A 244 1.32 8.03 -29.45
C THR A 244 2.80 8.41 -29.32
N LEU A 245 3.50 7.81 -28.33
CA LEU A 245 4.91 8.06 -28.08
C LEU A 245 5.84 6.98 -28.71
N ASP A 246 5.34 6.17 -29.64
CA ASP A 246 6.10 5.10 -30.31
C ASP A 246 6.80 4.13 -29.33
N LEU A 247 6.10 3.75 -28.26
CA LEU A 247 6.63 2.86 -27.21
C LEU A 247 6.05 1.44 -27.26
N VAL A 248 5.33 1.07 -28.30
CA VAL A 248 4.63 -0.24 -28.38
C VAL A 248 5.59 -1.42 -28.22
N SER A 249 6.82 -1.33 -28.78
CA SER A 249 7.86 -2.36 -28.65
C SER A 249 8.63 -2.30 -27.33
N HIS A 250 8.45 -1.25 -26.53
CA HIS A 250 9.21 -0.97 -25.31
C HIS A 250 8.37 -1.09 -24.02
N VAL A 251 7.05 -1.25 -24.12
CA VAL A 251 6.17 -1.33 -22.95
C VAL A 251 5.19 -2.49 -23.09
N SER A 252 5.16 -3.38 -22.13
CA SER A 252 4.17 -4.47 -22.05
C SER A 252 3.22 -4.25 -20.87
N PHE A 253 1.92 -4.42 -21.14
CA PHE A 253 0.86 -4.34 -20.14
C PHE A 253 0.33 -5.75 -19.85
N HIS A 254 0.53 -6.24 -18.62
CA HIS A 254 0.23 -7.63 -18.23
C HIS A 254 -1.12 -7.78 -17.52
N GLY A 255 -1.84 -6.67 -17.28
CA GLY A 255 -3.06 -6.67 -16.48
C GLY A 255 -2.81 -7.09 -15.03
N PHE A 256 -3.89 -7.38 -14.30
CA PHE A 256 -3.81 -7.87 -12.94
C PHE A 256 -3.11 -9.25 -12.87
N GLN A 257 -2.18 -9.38 -11.93
CA GLN A 257 -1.58 -10.66 -11.56
C GLN A 257 -1.72 -10.86 -10.05
N PRO A 258 -2.14 -12.05 -9.60
CA PRO A 258 -2.17 -12.34 -8.18
C PRO A 258 -0.74 -12.42 -7.60
N THR A 259 -0.60 -12.19 -6.29
CA THR A 259 0.68 -12.06 -5.61
C THR A 259 1.63 -13.24 -5.87
N ASP A 260 1.10 -14.46 -5.90
CA ASP A 260 1.86 -15.71 -6.18
C ASP A 260 2.39 -15.81 -7.61
N ARG A 261 2.02 -14.90 -8.51
CA ARG A 261 2.54 -14.81 -9.89
C ARG A 261 3.46 -13.62 -10.12
N LEU A 262 3.75 -12.82 -9.10
CA LEU A 262 4.58 -11.62 -9.25
C LEU A 262 6.09 -11.93 -9.23
N ALA A 263 6.54 -12.93 -8.49
CA ALA A 263 7.96 -13.25 -8.34
C ALA A 263 8.74 -13.34 -9.66
N PRO A 264 8.25 -13.95 -10.75
CA PRO A 264 8.97 -13.99 -12.03
C PRO A 264 9.18 -12.62 -12.67
N PHE A 265 8.29 -11.64 -12.41
CA PHE A 265 8.47 -10.27 -12.90
C PHE A 265 9.57 -9.56 -12.14
N TYR A 266 9.59 -9.67 -10.81
CA TYR A 266 10.66 -9.13 -9.99
C TYR A 266 12.01 -9.78 -10.30
N ALA A 267 12.03 -11.09 -10.50
CA ALA A 267 13.26 -11.85 -10.77
C ALA A 267 13.98 -11.43 -12.05
N ARG A 268 13.24 -11.12 -13.12
CA ARG A 268 13.84 -10.75 -14.43
C ARG A 268 14.12 -9.26 -14.61
N ALA A 269 13.57 -8.40 -13.74
CA ALA A 269 13.74 -6.96 -13.85
C ALA A 269 15.10 -6.50 -13.31
N HIS A 270 15.67 -5.43 -13.89
CA HIS A 270 16.89 -4.78 -13.44
C HIS A 270 16.64 -3.59 -12.53
N LEU A 271 15.41 -3.00 -12.62
CA LEU A 271 15.02 -1.83 -11.86
C LEU A 271 13.50 -1.80 -11.66
N HIS A 272 13.05 -1.56 -10.44
CA HIS A 272 11.65 -1.23 -10.14
C HIS A 272 11.47 0.29 -10.26
N VAL A 273 10.40 0.75 -10.92
CA VAL A 273 10.16 2.18 -11.18
C VAL A 273 8.83 2.62 -10.58
N VAL A 274 8.82 3.74 -9.86
CA VAL A 274 7.63 4.32 -9.23
C VAL A 274 7.48 5.77 -9.65
N SER A 275 6.32 6.12 -10.22
CA SER A 275 6.00 7.49 -10.68
C SER A 275 4.91 8.17 -9.85
N SER A 276 4.45 7.54 -8.78
CA SER A 276 3.26 7.93 -8.03
C SER A 276 3.33 9.36 -7.50
N ARG A 277 2.17 10.03 -7.48
CA ARG A 277 2.02 11.36 -6.85
C ARG A 277 1.93 11.28 -5.32
N HIS A 278 1.49 10.13 -4.82
CA HIS A 278 1.46 9.79 -3.40
C HIS A 278 1.49 8.28 -3.22
N GLU A 279 2.23 7.85 -2.22
CA GLU A 279 2.21 6.51 -1.62
C GLU A 279 2.30 6.68 -0.10
N ALA A 280 1.54 5.90 0.63
CA ALA A 280 1.76 5.80 2.08
C ALA A 280 2.97 4.91 2.36
N ALA A 281 2.98 3.72 1.76
CA ALA A 281 4.04 2.73 1.88
C ALA A 281 4.54 2.26 0.49
N ALA A 282 3.65 1.78 -0.36
CA ALA A 282 3.95 1.08 -1.61
C ALA A 282 4.58 -0.30 -1.38
N VAL A 283 3.76 -1.29 -1.05
CA VAL A 283 4.20 -2.68 -0.78
C VAL A 283 5.08 -3.24 -1.91
N ALA A 284 4.80 -2.87 -3.17
CA ALA A 284 5.62 -3.25 -4.33
C ALA A 284 7.11 -2.82 -4.22
N VAL A 285 7.42 -1.78 -3.44
CA VAL A 285 8.81 -1.37 -3.14
C VAL A 285 9.47 -2.39 -2.23
N LEU A 286 8.74 -2.91 -1.24
CA LEU A 286 9.25 -3.96 -0.35
C LEU A 286 9.37 -5.31 -1.07
N GLU A 287 8.42 -5.65 -1.95
CA GLU A 287 8.48 -6.84 -2.81
C GLU A 287 9.71 -6.79 -3.72
N ALA A 288 9.97 -5.62 -4.35
CA ALA A 288 11.17 -5.39 -5.15
C ALA A 288 12.45 -5.54 -4.33
N ALA A 289 12.49 -4.91 -3.15
CA ALA A 289 13.64 -4.97 -2.25
C ALA A 289 13.91 -6.41 -1.77
N SER A 290 12.88 -7.16 -1.37
CA SER A 290 12.99 -8.57 -1.01
C SER A 290 13.59 -9.41 -2.14
N ALA A 291 13.17 -9.17 -3.39
CA ALA A 291 13.72 -9.81 -4.59
C ALA A 291 15.13 -9.32 -4.97
N GLY A 292 15.75 -8.42 -4.19
CA GLY A 292 17.03 -7.81 -4.50
C GLY A 292 17.00 -6.90 -5.72
N LEU A 293 15.87 -6.25 -5.98
CA LEU A 293 15.67 -5.33 -7.10
C LEU A 293 15.69 -3.89 -6.59
N PRO A 294 16.62 -3.03 -7.07
CA PRO A 294 16.68 -1.63 -6.67
C PRO A 294 15.47 -0.84 -7.18
N THR A 295 15.10 0.24 -6.48
CA THR A 295 13.99 1.11 -6.85
C THR A 295 14.43 2.51 -7.18
N VAL A 296 13.92 3.05 -8.28
CA VAL A 296 13.95 4.47 -8.65
C VAL A 296 12.53 4.99 -8.69
N GLY A 297 12.27 6.16 -8.13
CA GLY A 297 10.91 6.71 -8.22
C GLY A 297 10.72 8.05 -7.57
N THR A 298 9.48 8.48 -7.54
CA THR A 298 9.08 9.74 -6.91
C THR A 298 9.28 9.69 -5.39
N ARG A 299 9.59 10.85 -4.80
CA ARG A 299 9.86 11.03 -3.36
C ARG A 299 8.59 10.90 -2.52
N VAL A 300 8.05 9.69 -2.43
CA VAL A 300 6.84 9.35 -1.66
C VAL A 300 7.00 8.02 -0.93
N GLY A 301 6.34 7.84 0.19
CA GLY A 301 6.38 6.61 0.99
C GLY A 301 7.80 6.15 1.30
N TYR A 302 8.08 4.85 1.16
CA TYR A 302 9.41 4.28 1.40
C TYR A 302 10.51 4.94 0.58
N ILE A 303 10.26 5.36 -0.67
CA ILE A 303 11.29 5.98 -1.51
C ILE A 303 11.78 7.29 -0.90
N ALA A 304 10.88 8.06 -0.28
CA ALA A 304 11.24 9.29 0.43
C ALA A 304 12.08 9.03 1.69
N ASP A 305 11.78 7.95 2.42
CA ASP A 305 12.50 7.58 3.64
C ASP A 305 13.83 6.86 3.34
N TRP A 306 13.95 6.25 2.17
CA TRP A 306 15.07 5.41 1.78
C TRP A 306 16.16 6.14 0.99
N GLU A 307 15.88 7.32 0.46
CA GLU A 307 16.89 8.11 -0.26
C GLU A 307 17.96 8.65 0.70
N PRO A 308 19.23 8.62 0.29
CA PRO A 308 19.79 8.08 -0.97
C PRO A 308 20.30 6.62 -0.84
N GLU A 309 20.23 6.00 0.34
CA GLU A 309 20.95 4.75 0.66
C GLU A 309 20.27 3.49 0.10
N ARG A 310 18.94 3.49 -0.04
CA ARG A 310 18.12 2.30 -0.39
C ARG A 310 17.27 2.51 -1.63
N ALA A 311 17.09 3.78 -2.06
CA ALA A 311 16.33 4.13 -3.26
C ALA A 311 16.92 5.39 -3.92
N SER A 312 16.62 5.60 -5.21
CA SER A 312 16.91 6.87 -5.87
C SER A 312 15.60 7.63 -6.08
N ALA A 313 15.46 8.79 -5.42
CA ALA A 313 14.24 9.57 -5.43
C ALA A 313 14.31 10.80 -6.35
N VAL A 314 13.16 11.12 -6.97
CA VAL A 314 12.99 12.30 -7.84
C VAL A 314 11.71 13.06 -7.44
N PRO A 315 11.53 14.31 -7.89
CA PRO A 315 10.26 15.01 -7.72
C PRO A 315 9.09 14.30 -8.41
N ALA A 316 7.90 14.36 -7.82
CA ALA A 316 6.68 13.84 -8.45
C ALA A 316 6.28 14.70 -9.65
N GLY A 317 5.80 14.08 -10.74
CA GLY A 317 5.35 14.76 -11.95
C GLY A 317 6.47 15.26 -12.85
N ASP A 318 7.72 14.85 -12.62
CA ASP A 318 8.88 15.22 -13.42
C ASP A 318 9.40 14.03 -14.24
N PRO A 319 9.00 13.89 -15.51
CA PRO A 319 9.43 12.78 -16.37
C PRO A 319 10.90 12.88 -16.76
N ASP A 320 11.50 14.07 -16.82
CA ASP A 320 12.91 14.27 -17.15
C ASP A 320 13.80 13.77 -16.00
N ALA A 321 13.53 14.21 -14.77
CA ALA A 321 14.25 13.75 -13.59
C ALA A 321 14.10 12.23 -13.40
N LEU A 322 12.92 11.66 -13.68
CA LEU A 322 12.71 10.23 -13.58
C LEU A 322 13.53 9.46 -14.62
N ALA A 323 13.56 9.92 -15.86
CA ALA A 323 14.38 9.32 -16.93
C ALA A 323 15.88 9.40 -16.61
N ASP A 324 16.36 10.54 -16.13
CA ASP A 324 17.76 10.74 -15.74
C ASP A 324 18.18 9.78 -14.63
N ALA A 325 17.35 9.65 -13.60
CA ALA A 325 17.62 8.73 -12.48
C ALA A 325 17.62 7.26 -12.93
N ILE A 326 16.67 6.85 -13.79
CA ILE A 326 16.62 5.49 -14.36
C ILE A 326 17.93 5.20 -15.11
N VAL A 327 18.33 6.06 -16.05
CA VAL A 327 19.54 5.88 -16.85
C VAL A 327 20.80 5.87 -15.98
N ALA A 328 20.88 6.77 -15.00
CA ALA A 328 22.04 6.85 -14.10
C ALA A 328 22.20 5.56 -13.29
N VAL A 329 21.11 5.01 -12.72
CA VAL A 329 21.17 3.76 -11.93
C VAL A 329 21.45 2.55 -12.83
N LEU A 330 20.88 2.48 -14.03
CA LEU A 330 21.15 1.38 -14.96
C LEU A 330 22.63 1.34 -15.41
N LYS A 331 23.23 2.51 -15.63
CA LYS A 331 24.63 2.61 -16.08
C LYS A 331 25.67 2.48 -14.96
N ASP A 332 25.26 2.52 -13.70
CA ASP A 332 26.14 2.39 -12.54
C ASP A 332 25.89 1.07 -11.81
N PRO A 333 26.60 -0.01 -12.11
CA PRO A 333 26.38 -1.31 -11.49
C PRO A 333 26.70 -1.32 -9.99
N VAL A 334 27.65 -0.49 -9.53
CA VAL A 334 28.02 -0.40 -8.12
C VAL A 334 26.89 0.25 -7.33
N ARG A 335 26.39 1.38 -7.79
CA ARG A 335 25.23 2.07 -7.19
C ARG A 335 24.00 1.18 -7.21
N ARG A 336 23.73 0.53 -8.34
CA ARG A 336 22.58 -0.38 -8.51
C ARG A 336 22.61 -1.53 -7.50
N ALA A 337 23.76 -2.18 -7.34
CA ALA A 337 23.97 -3.25 -6.38
C ALA A 337 23.87 -2.75 -4.93
N GLY A 338 24.44 -1.59 -4.63
CA GLY A 338 24.39 -0.97 -3.30
C GLY A 338 22.96 -0.65 -2.86
N LEU A 339 22.15 -0.01 -3.72
CA LEU A 339 20.74 0.28 -3.45
C LEU A 339 19.94 -1.00 -3.20
N ALA A 340 20.13 -2.04 -4.03
CA ALA A 340 19.44 -3.32 -3.89
C ALA A 340 19.80 -4.02 -2.58
N ALA A 341 21.08 -4.10 -2.24
CA ALA A 341 21.54 -4.77 -1.02
C ALA A 341 21.05 -4.07 0.26
N SER A 342 21.16 -2.73 0.30
CA SER A 342 20.73 -1.94 1.45
C SER A 342 19.20 -1.98 1.64
N ALA A 343 18.42 -1.87 0.55
CA ALA A 343 16.97 -1.98 0.61
C ALA A 343 16.52 -3.38 1.06
N ARG A 344 17.17 -4.43 0.55
CA ARG A 344 16.86 -5.81 0.95
C ARG A 344 17.17 -6.07 2.42
N SER A 345 18.32 -5.64 2.92
CA SER A 345 18.67 -5.79 4.33
C SER A 345 17.60 -5.17 5.22
N TRP A 346 17.22 -3.93 4.96
CA TRP A 346 16.16 -3.26 5.71
C TRP A 346 14.82 -4.01 5.65
N THR A 347 14.45 -4.54 4.48
CA THR A 347 13.18 -5.25 4.28
C THR A 347 13.14 -6.56 5.05
N LEU A 348 14.27 -7.28 5.16
CA LEU A 348 14.37 -8.50 5.95
C LEU A 348 14.28 -8.23 7.46
N ASP A 349 14.81 -7.09 7.92
CA ASP A 349 14.71 -6.67 9.32
C ASP A 349 13.28 -6.21 9.68
N HIS A 350 12.45 -5.85 8.68
CA HIS A 350 11.08 -5.33 8.82
C HIS A 350 10.08 -6.13 7.98
N ASP A 351 10.17 -7.45 8.03
CA ASP A 351 9.31 -8.38 7.32
C ASP A 351 7.87 -8.43 7.89
N ALA A 352 7.02 -9.26 7.32
CA ALA A 352 5.65 -9.41 7.79
C ALA A 352 5.56 -10.00 9.21
N ASP A 353 6.53 -10.81 9.64
CA ASP A 353 6.58 -11.33 11.01
C ASP A 353 6.99 -10.24 12.00
N TRP A 354 7.91 -9.36 11.64
CA TRP A 354 8.25 -8.18 12.43
C TRP A 354 7.04 -7.27 12.60
N THR A 355 6.30 -6.99 11.51
CA THR A 355 5.07 -6.17 11.56
C THR A 355 4.05 -6.74 12.54
N ALA A 356 3.81 -8.05 12.49
CA ALA A 356 2.87 -8.70 13.39
C ALA A 356 3.31 -8.58 14.86
N ARG A 357 4.60 -8.87 15.17
CA ARG A 357 5.15 -8.70 16.52
C ARG A 357 5.01 -7.26 17.02
N ARG A 358 5.30 -6.27 16.14
CA ARG A 358 5.20 -4.87 16.54
C ARG A 358 3.77 -4.45 16.86
N PHE A 359 2.78 -4.93 16.11
CA PHE A 359 1.38 -4.69 16.46
C PHE A 359 0.96 -5.43 17.74
N GLU A 360 1.43 -6.65 17.98
CA GLU A 360 1.18 -7.38 19.23
C GLU A 360 1.68 -6.58 20.45
N GLU A 361 2.90 -6.02 20.39
CA GLU A 361 3.44 -5.16 21.44
C GLU A 361 2.56 -3.94 21.71
N LEU A 362 2.06 -3.28 20.65
CA LEU A 362 1.14 -2.16 20.77
C LEU A 362 -0.20 -2.58 21.38
N TYR A 363 -0.73 -3.75 20.99
CA TYR A 363 -1.99 -4.27 21.56
C TYR A 363 -1.86 -4.58 23.06
N GLU A 364 -0.73 -5.14 23.48
CA GLU A 364 -0.46 -5.45 24.89
C GLU A 364 -0.34 -4.18 25.74
N THR A 365 0.23 -3.11 25.17
CA THR A 365 0.41 -1.83 25.87
C THR A 365 -0.93 -1.12 26.12
N GLU A 366 -1.90 -1.26 25.21
CA GLU A 366 -3.18 -0.54 25.27
C GLU A 366 -4.32 -1.36 25.87
N ARG A 367 -4.09 -2.62 26.21
CA ARG A 367 -5.05 -3.52 26.90
C ARG A 367 -5.22 -3.18 28.42
#